data_5a76663eb8e6f5e11a64c40cb63f6d2b
#
_entry.id   5a76663eb8e6f5e11a64c40cb63f6d2b
#
_cell.length_a   1.000
_cell.length_b   1.000
_cell.length_c   1.000
_cell.angle_alpha   90.00
_cell.angle_beta   90.00
_cell.angle_gamma   90.00
#
_symmetry.space_group_name_H-M   'P 1'
#
loop_
_entity.id
_entity.type
_entity.pdbx_description
1 polymer ?
#
loop_
_entity_poly.entity_id
_entity_poly.type
_entity_poly.pdbx_seq_one_letter_code
_entity_poly.pdbx_strand_id
1 'polypeptide(L)'
;MKKSITTVGILCSFLAFSQTKKDSTEQKSIKEVVLVGKKPTVENKVNRTVFNVANSSILAGNTTWDVLKMAPLVSIDNNDVLKAEGENVTVYINDRKSVFSGKELKEYLKTIPADIL
;
A
#
# COMPACT_ATOMS: atom_id res chain seq x y z
N MET A 1 26.22 -51.87 -64.60
CA MET A 1 24.97 -51.10 -64.34
C MET A 1 24.30 -51.42 -63.02
N LYS A 2 24.84 -52.27 -62.17
CA LYS A 2 24.22 -52.55 -60.85
C LYS A 2 24.80 -51.78 -59.69
N LYS A 3 25.75 -50.89 -59.91
CA LYS A 3 26.39 -50.09 -58.81
C LYS A 3 25.89 -48.67 -58.65
N SER A 4 25.06 -48.15 -59.53
CA SER A 4 24.57 -46.77 -59.51
C SER A 4 23.28 -46.58 -58.70
N ILE A 5 22.54 -47.64 -58.43
CA ILE A 5 21.24 -47.54 -57.73
C ILE A 5 21.41 -47.51 -56.24
N THR A 6 22.48 -48.09 -55.71
CA THR A 6 22.73 -48.16 -54.26
C THR A 6 23.20 -46.82 -53.69
N THR A 7 23.84 -45.98 -54.52
CA THR A 7 24.38 -44.68 -54.05
C THR A 7 23.30 -43.61 -53.96
N VAL A 8 22.22 -43.70 -54.70
CA VAL A 8 21.10 -42.71 -54.64
C VAL A 8 20.23 -42.93 -53.41
N GLY A 9 20.14 -44.19 -52.94
CA GLY A 9 19.31 -44.46 -51.73
C GLY A 9 19.90 -43.94 -50.45
N ILE A 10 21.20 -43.74 -50.34
CA ILE A 10 21.86 -43.24 -49.10
C ILE A 10 21.78 -41.73 -48.99
N LEU A 11 21.66 -40.99 -50.08
CA LEU A 11 21.60 -39.55 -50.08
C LEU A 11 20.24 -39.00 -49.60
N CYS A 12 19.15 -39.77 -49.72
CA CYS A 12 17.83 -39.37 -49.27
C CYS A 12 17.60 -39.51 -47.73
N SER A 13 18.47 -40.27 -47.06
CA SER A 13 18.31 -40.55 -45.63
C SER A 13 18.78 -39.41 -44.72
N PHE A 14 19.52 -38.43 -45.27
CA PHE A 14 20.06 -37.31 -44.44
C PHE A 14 19.17 -36.07 -44.36
N LEU A 15 18.03 -36.04 -45.06
CA LEU A 15 17.15 -34.88 -45.09
C LEU A 15 16.02 -34.95 -44.05
N ALA A 16 15.92 -36.00 -43.23
CA ALA A 16 14.81 -36.22 -42.32
C ALA A 16 15.04 -35.70 -40.89
N PHE A 17 16.19 -35.10 -40.61
CA PHE A 17 16.49 -34.60 -39.26
C PHE A 17 16.46 -33.07 -39.10
N SER A 18 15.70 -32.39 -39.96
CA SER A 18 15.34 -30.98 -39.64
C SER A 18 14.15 -30.96 -38.71
N GLN A 19 14.33 -31.42 -37.47
CA GLN A 19 13.40 -31.11 -36.40
C GLN A 19 13.70 -29.67 -35.99
N THR A 20 12.92 -28.76 -36.52
CA THR A 20 12.77 -27.42 -35.93
C THR A 20 12.34 -27.59 -34.49
N LYS A 21 13.27 -27.39 -33.60
CA LYS A 21 13.01 -27.18 -32.18
C LYS A 21 12.08 -25.99 -32.12
N LYS A 22 10.78 -26.23 -31.94
CA LYS A 22 9.81 -25.21 -31.63
C LYS A 22 10.19 -24.73 -30.23
N ASP A 23 10.97 -23.67 -30.19
CA ASP A 23 11.19 -22.92 -28.95
C ASP A 23 9.82 -22.46 -28.49
N SER A 24 9.24 -23.24 -27.60
CA SER A 24 8.14 -22.78 -26.77
C SER A 24 8.72 -21.72 -25.88
N THR A 25 8.78 -20.50 -26.37
CA THR A 25 8.87 -19.34 -25.52
C THR A 25 7.58 -19.34 -24.74
N GLU A 26 7.57 -20.05 -23.62
CA GLU A 26 6.58 -19.76 -22.59
C GLU A 26 6.72 -18.26 -22.29
N GLN A 27 5.85 -17.50 -22.90
CA GLN A 27 5.58 -16.14 -22.42
C GLN A 27 5.08 -16.32 -20.98
N LYS A 28 6.04 -16.37 -20.07
CA LYS A 28 5.79 -16.18 -18.66
C LYS A 28 5.12 -14.82 -18.56
N SER A 29 3.80 -14.84 -18.56
CA SER A 29 3.01 -13.64 -18.31
C SER A 29 3.52 -13.12 -16.97
N ILE A 30 4.35 -12.11 -17.04
CA ILE A 30 4.76 -11.34 -15.88
C ILE A 30 3.46 -10.70 -15.43
N LYS A 31 2.81 -11.31 -14.41
CA LYS A 31 1.74 -10.65 -13.71
C LYS A 31 2.34 -9.34 -13.26
N GLU A 32 1.87 -8.26 -13.84
CA GLU A 32 2.19 -6.91 -13.41
C GLU A 32 1.92 -6.87 -11.90
N VAL A 33 3.00 -6.93 -11.13
CA VAL A 33 2.92 -6.73 -9.69
C VAL A 33 2.68 -5.24 -9.54
N VAL A 34 1.43 -4.86 -9.46
CA VAL A 34 1.04 -3.52 -9.05
C VAL A 34 1.54 -3.39 -7.61
N LEU A 35 2.72 -2.80 -7.46
CA LEU A 35 3.22 -2.38 -6.18
C LEU A 35 2.31 -1.24 -5.70
N VAL A 36 1.24 -1.59 -5.03
CA VAL A 36 0.46 -0.63 -4.26
C VAL A 36 1.38 -0.18 -3.13
N GLY A 37 2.10 0.91 -3.37
CA GLY A 37 2.90 1.55 -2.35
C GLY A 37 1.97 1.99 -1.23
N LYS A 38 2.01 1.30 -0.09
CA LYS A 38 1.33 1.78 1.11
C LYS A 38 1.93 3.13 1.46
N LYS A 39 1.09 4.16 1.57
CA LYS A 39 1.55 5.46 2.07
C LYS A 39 2.14 5.26 3.47
N PRO A 40 3.27 5.91 3.78
CA PRO A 40 3.83 5.85 5.12
C PRO A 40 2.81 6.36 6.15
N THR A 41 2.81 5.76 7.33
CA THR A 41 1.93 6.15 8.42
C THR A 41 2.17 7.59 8.88
N VAL A 42 3.41 8.07 8.78
CA VAL A 42 3.79 9.45 9.11
C VAL A 42 4.51 10.06 7.93
N GLU A 43 4.03 11.20 7.47
CA GLU A 43 4.66 12.01 6.42
C GLU A 43 5.00 13.40 6.97
N ASN A 44 6.26 13.75 7.00
CA ASN A 44 6.70 15.11 7.34
C ASN A 44 6.75 15.94 6.06
N LYS A 45 5.89 16.95 5.96
CA LYS A 45 5.90 17.96 4.89
C LYS A 45 6.46 19.27 5.42
N VAL A 46 6.89 20.16 4.52
CA VAL A 46 7.60 21.41 4.87
C VAL A 46 6.94 22.20 6.01
N ASN A 47 5.61 22.22 6.08
CA ASN A 47 4.88 23.01 7.09
C ASN A 47 3.85 22.20 7.87
N ARG A 48 3.89 20.88 7.78
CA ARG A 48 2.92 20.02 8.47
C ARG A 48 3.40 18.57 8.56
N THR A 49 3.03 17.90 9.63
CA THR A 49 3.13 16.45 9.75
C THR A 49 1.77 15.83 9.44
N VAL A 50 1.74 14.83 8.57
CA VAL A 50 0.52 14.08 8.23
C VAL A 50 0.63 12.70 8.84
N PHE A 51 -0.33 12.35 9.67
CA PHE A 51 -0.48 11.01 10.22
C PHE A 51 -1.58 10.28 9.44
N ASN A 52 -1.17 9.33 8.61
CA ASN A 52 -2.07 8.59 7.73
C ASN A 52 -2.45 7.26 8.39
N VAL A 53 -3.69 7.14 8.81
CA VAL A 53 -4.20 5.96 9.50
C VAL A 53 -4.98 5.00 8.61
N ALA A 54 -5.34 5.40 7.40
CA ALA A 54 -6.27 4.68 6.51
C ALA A 54 -5.89 3.21 6.22
N ASN A 55 -4.62 2.86 6.30
CA ASN A 55 -4.12 1.49 6.06
C ASN A 55 -3.45 0.89 7.31
N SER A 56 -3.76 1.40 8.47
CA SER A 56 -3.17 0.99 9.73
C SER A 56 -4.08 -0.01 10.46
N SER A 57 -3.46 -0.99 11.12
CA SER A 57 -4.18 -1.87 12.05
C SER A 57 -4.74 -1.13 13.27
N ILE A 58 -4.38 0.14 13.44
CA ILE A 58 -4.85 1.02 14.52
C ILE A 58 -6.35 1.34 14.38
N LEU A 59 -6.92 1.27 13.16
CA LEU A 59 -8.33 1.60 12.91
C LEU A 59 -9.31 0.60 13.50
N ALA A 60 -8.95 -0.69 13.47
CA ALA A 60 -9.88 -1.75 13.82
C ALA A 60 -10.33 -1.66 15.29
N GLY A 61 -11.60 -1.34 15.50
CA GLY A 61 -12.23 -1.29 16.82
C GLY A 61 -11.87 -0.08 17.69
N ASN A 62 -11.10 0.89 17.16
CA ASN A 62 -10.75 2.10 17.89
C ASN A 62 -11.66 3.28 17.50
N THR A 63 -11.76 4.25 18.42
CA THR A 63 -12.40 5.53 18.15
C THR A 63 -11.41 6.55 17.61
N THR A 64 -11.90 7.62 17.02
CA THR A 64 -11.05 8.75 16.58
C THR A 64 -10.20 9.30 17.73
N TRP A 65 -10.72 9.33 18.94
CA TRP A 65 -9.95 9.73 20.12
C TRP A 65 -8.78 8.80 20.43
N ASP A 66 -8.99 7.49 20.29
CA ASP A 66 -7.93 6.50 20.55
C ASP A 66 -6.82 6.59 19.51
N VAL A 67 -7.17 6.85 18.25
CA VAL A 67 -6.19 7.09 17.19
C VAL A 67 -5.37 8.35 17.45
N LEU A 68 -6.00 9.44 17.92
CA LEU A 68 -5.27 10.67 18.27
C LEU A 68 -4.24 10.47 19.38
N LYS A 69 -4.52 9.62 20.37
CA LYS A 69 -3.54 9.28 21.42
C LYS A 69 -2.29 8.56 20.86
N MET A 70 -2.44 7.89 19.75
CA MET A 70 -1.35 7.16 19.09
C MET A 70 -0.63 8.01 18.04
N ALA A 71 -1.17 9.20 17.73
CA ALA A 71 -0.59 10.09 16.74
C ALA A 71 0.75 10.65 17.24
N PRO A 72 1.79 10.68 16.40
CA PRO A 72 3.06 11.28 16.76
C PRO A 72 2.89 12.78 17.02
N LEU A 73 3.71 13.32 17.91
CA LEU A 73 3.73 14.74 18.30
C LEU A 73 2.45 15.23 19.01
N VAL A 74 1.44 14.39 19.17
CA VAL A 74 0.22 14.71 19.92
C VAL A 74 0.36 14.23 21.36
N SER A 75 -0.01 15.06 22.29
CA SER A 75 -0.11 14.72 23.71
C SER A 75 -1.44 15.20 24.27
N ILE A 76 -1.90 14.58 25.33
CA ILE A 76 -3.14 14.91 26.01
C ILE A 76 -2.80 15.18 27.46
N ASP A 77 -3.20 16.31 27.96
CA ASP A 77 -2.97 16.66 29.36
C ASP A 77 -4.02 16.03 30.31
N ASN A 78 -3.87 16.26 31.60
CA ASN A 78 -4.76 15.73 32.64
C ASN A 78 -6.21 16.28 32.56
N ASN A 79 -6.42 17.33 31.78
CA ASN A 79 -7.74 17.96 31.58
C ASN A 79 -8.34 17.58 30.22
N ASP A 80 -7.80 16.52 29.57
CA ASP A 80 -8.19 16.05 28.24
C ASP A 80 -7.96 17.10 27.11
N VAL A 81 -7.05 18.06 27.33
CA VAL A 81 -6.70 19.07 26.33
C VAL A 81 -5.64 18.52 25.40
N LEU A 82 -5.91 18.59 24.09
CA LEU A 82 -4.95 18.20 23.06
C LEU A 82 -3.84 19.24 22.93
N LYS A 83 -2.62 18.75 22.83
CA LYS A 83 -1.42 19.55 22.57
C LYS A 83 -0.65 18.92 21.42
N ALA A 84 -0.05 19.74 20.59
CA ALA A 84 0.93 19.29 19.59
C ALA A 84 2.28 19.93 19.92
N GLU A 85 3.33 19.10 19.99
CA GLU A 85 4.68 19.56 20.37
C GLU A 85 4.72 20.34 21.71
N GLY A 86 3.79 20.05 22.60
CA GLY A 86 3.68 20.72 23.91
C GLY A 86 2.82 21.99 23.92
N GLU A 87 2.42 22.50 22.75
CA GLU A 87 1.62 23.71 22.60
C GLU A 87 0.12 23.38 22.45
N ASN A 88 -0.73 24.30 22.92
CA ASN A 88 -2.18 24.19 22.75
C ASN A 88 -2.55 24.30 21.27
N VAL A 89 -3.45 23.45 20.82
CA VAL A 89 -3.85 23.39 19.41
C VAL A 89 -5.30 23.79 19.19
N THR A 90 -5.57 24.31 18.01
CA THR A 90 -6.92 24.46 17.50
C THR A 90 -7.25 23.25 16.63
N VAL A 91 -8.33 22.57 16.93
CA VAL A 91 -8.77 21.38 16.21
C VAL A 91 -9.72 21.77 15.09
N TYR A 92 -9.48 21.23 13.90
CA TYR A 92 -10.36 21.34 12.74
C TYR A 92 -10.85 19.94 12.36
N ILE A 93 -12.12 19.82 12.08
CA ILE A 93 -12.76 18.58 11.62
C ILE A 93 -13.46 18.89 10.30
N ASN A 94 -13.07 18.21 9.22
CA ASN A 94 -13.56 18.48 7.87
C ASN A 94 -13.45 19.98 7.50
N ASP A 95 -12.26 20.56 7.71
CA ASP A 95 -11.91 21.97 7.47
C ASP A 95 -12.72 23.00 8.29
N ARG A 96 -13.51 22.55 9.25
CA ARG A 96 -14.25 23.42 10.16
C ARG A 96 -13.60 23.42 11.53
N LYS A 97 -13.42 24.62 12.08
CA LYS A 97 -12.93 24.78 13.44
C LYS A 97 -13.92 24.13 14.42
N SER A 98 -13.41 23.23 15.26
CA SER A 98 -14.19 22.64 16.34
C SER A 98 -14.57 23.71 17.37
N VAL A 99 -15.82 23.69 17.81
CA VAL A 99 -16.31 24.47 18.94
C VAL A 99 -16.04 23.77 20.27
N PHE A 100 -15.77 22.47 20.22
CA PHE A 100 -15.50 21.65 21.40
C PHE A 100 -14.01 21.73 21.78
N SER A 101 -13.73 21.66 23.07
CA SER A 101 -12.37 21.62 23.62
C SER A 101 -12.32 20.69 24.84
N GLY A 102 -11.14 20.23 25.19
CA GLY A 102 -10.91 19.38 26.36
C GLY A 102 -11.87 18.20 26.43
N LYS A 103 -12.56 18.05 27.56
CA LYS A 103 -13.46 16.90 27.79
C LYS A 103 -14.61 16.80 26.79
N GLU A 104 -15.18 17.89 26.34
CA GLU A 104 -16.26 17.88 25.35
C GLU A 104 -15.78 17.36 24.00
N LEU A 105 -14.60 17.80 23.57
CA LEU A 105 -13.96 17.31 22.35
C LEU A 105 -13.67 15.82 22.44
N LYS A 106 -13.17 15.35 23.57
CA LYS A 106 -12.94 13.93 23.82
C LYS A 106 -14.21 13.10 23.66
N GLU A 107 -15.30 13.49 24.33
CA GLU A 107 -16.55 12.76 24.25
C GLU A 107 -17.10 12.76 22.82
N TYR A 108 -17.03 13.88 22.12
CA TYR A 108 -17.42 13.96 20.71
C TYR A 108 -16.59 13.01 19.82
N LEU A 109 -15.26 13.03 19.94
CA LEU A 109 -14.38 12.19 19.12
C LEU A 109 -14.48 10.70 19.45
N LYS A 110 -14.92 10.33 20.63
CA LYS A 110 -15.25 8.94 20.98
C LYS A 110 -16.50 8.42 20.28
N THR A 111 -17.40 9.29 19.86
CA THR A 111 -18.59 8.89 19.09
C THR A 111 -18.28 8.58 17.62
N ILE A 112 -17.11 9.01 17.15
CA ILE A 112 -16.69 8.86 15.76
C ILE A 112 -15.78 7.62 15.65
N PRO A 113 -16.19 6.57 14.93
CA PRO A 113 -15.33 5.44 14.64
C PRO A 113 -14.11 5.87 13.83
N ALA A 114 -12.97 5.24 14.07
CA ALA A 114 -11.73 5.60 13.39
C ALA A 114 -11.69 5.20 11.91
N ASP A 115 -12.53 4.28 11.49
CA ASP A 115 -12.60 3.75 10.12
C ASP A 115 -13.24 4.72 9.11
N ILE A 116 -13.82 5.82 9.58
CA ILE A 116 -14.40 6.88 8.73
C ILE A 116 -13.50 8.11 8.58
N LEU A 117 -12.26 8.04 9.10
CA LEU A 117 -11.26 9.12 9.01
C LEU A 117 -10.62 9.26 7.65
#